data_261219e1888609135ba7de27707da73a
#
_entry.id   261219e1888609135ba7de27707da73a
#
_cell.length_a   1.000
_cell.length_b   1.000
_cell.length_c   1.000
_cell.angle_alpha   90.00
_cell.angle_beta   90.00
_cell.angle_gamma   90.00
#
_symmetry.space_group_name_H-M   'P 1'
#
loop_
_entity.id
_entity.type
_entity.pdbx_description
1 polymer ?
#
loop_
_entity_poly.entity_id
_entity_poly.type
_entity_poly.pdbx_seq_one_letter_code
_entity_poly.pdbx_strand_id
1 'polypeptide(L)'
;MRHPSLAAILLLTAAPLARAEVVEIKWSAQGHFSHKGTIAAGKLVEVCGKLPAGKKIRWDFEVSTPVDFNVHYHEGKDVIFPAKLSAVSKASDILDTKVLQDYCWMWSNETTAPASFAVNLQQ
;
A
#
# COMPACT_ATOMS: atom_id res chain seq x y z
N MET A 1 47.39 18.71 -37.32
CA MET A 1 47.09 18.20 -35.97
C MET A 1 45.59 18.01 -35.82
N ARG A 2 45.15 16.79 -35.72
CA ARG A 2 43.72 16.49 -35.48
C ARG A 2 43.53 16.35 -33.98
N HIS A 3 42.66 17.17 -33.39
CA HIS A 3 42.21 17.04 -32.02
C HIS A 3 41.12 15.99 -31.97
N PRO A 4 41.21 14.97 -31.11
CA PRO A 4 40.07 14.08 -30.93
C PRO A 4 39.03 14.78 -30.06
N SER A 5 37.82 14.99 -30.64
CA SER A 5 36.65 15.42 -29.87
C SER A 5 36.24 14.29 -28.95
N LEU A 6 36.45 14.49 -27.65
CA LEU A 6 35.84 13.63 -26.63
C LEU A 6 34.31 13.92 -26.62
N ALA A 7 33.56 13.02 -27.20
CA ALA A 7 32.10 13.00 -27.00
C ALA A 7 31.81 12.52 -25.56
N ALA A 8 31.41 13.45 -24.71
CA ALA A 8 30.93 13.10 -23.39
C ALA A 8 29.57 12.35 -23.54
N ILE A 9 29.60 11.04 -23.32
CA ILE A 9 28.37 10.24 -23.23
C ILE A 9 27.74 10.55 -21.89
N LEU A 10 26.66 11.35 -21.92
CA LEU A 10 25.82 11.59 -20.73
C LEU A 10 25.02 10.32 -20.47
N LEU A 11 25.45 9.51 -19.52
CA LEU A 11 24.63 8.41 -19.02
C LEU A 11 23.48 9.00 -18.20
N LEU A 12 22.29 9.08 -18.82
CA LEU A 12 21.06 9.31 -18.06
C LEU A 12 20.75 8.06 -17.25
N THR A 13 21.14 8.07 -15.97
CA THR A 13 20.63 7.09 -15.01
C THR A 13 19.19 7.48 -14.70
N ALA A 14 18.21 6.77 -15.29
CA ALA A 14 16.82 6.88 -14.86
C ALA A 14 16.75 6.37 -13.42
N ALA A 15 16.44 7.28 -12.45
CA ALA A 15 16.12 6.87 -11.09
C ALA A 15 14.90 5.95 -11.15
N PRO A 16 14.91 4.76 -10.50
CA PRO A 16 13.73 3.91 -10.47
C PRO A 16 12.61 4.68 -9.79
N LEU A 17 11.47 4.83 -10.48
CA LEU A 17 10.25 5.35 -9.89
C LEU A 17 9.90 4.48 -8.69
N ALA A 18 9.69 5.11 -7.51
CA ALA A 18 9.23 4.44 -6.32
C ALA A 18 7.86 3.85 -6.62
N ARG A 19 7.80 2.54 -6.84
CA ARG A 19 6.54 1.82 -7.03
C ARG A 19 6.03 1.37 -5.67
N ALA A 20 4.70 1.52 -5.46
CA ALA A 20 4.02 0.85 -4.38
C ALA A 20 4.19 -0.66 -4.54
N GLU A 21 4.55 -1.33 -3.47
CA GLU A 21 4.41 -2.78 -3.42
C GLU A 21 2.92 -3.10 -3.27
N VAL A 22 2.38 -3.94 -4.15
CA VAL A 22 0.99 -4.39 -4.10
C VAL A 22 0.97 -5.87 -3.76
N VAL A 23 0.30 -6.19 -2.66
CA VAL A 23 0.05 -7.55 -2.20
C VAL A 23 -1.40 -7.91 -2.48
N GLU A 24 -1.63 -8.99 -3.22
CA GLU A 24 -2.98 -9.47 -3.52
C GLU A 24 -3.56 -10.23 -2.32
N ILE A 25 -4.81 -9.93 -1.95
CA ILE A 25 -5.52 -10.67 -0.91
C ILE A 25 -5.86 -12.06 -1.43
N LYS A 26 -5.38 -13.08 -0.72
CA LYS A 26 -5.72 -14.50 -0.97
C LYS A 26 -6.44 -15.04 0.25
N TRP A 27 -7.75 -15.09 0.18
CA TRP A 27 -8.58 -15.57 1.29
C TRP A 27 -8.38 -17.06 1.54
N SER A 28 -8.21 -17.44 2.80
CA SER A 28 -8.29 -18.84 3.20
C SER A 28 -9.72 -19.37 3.10
N ALA A 29 -9.90 -20.69 3.22
CA ALA A 29 -11.21 -21.32 3.24
C ALA A 29 -12.11 -20.78 4.37
N GLN A 30 -11.52 -20.24 5.45
CA GLN A 30 -12.23 -19.65 6.59
C GLN A 30 -12.43 -18.14 6.43
N GLY A 31 -12.12 -17.57 5.26
CA GLY A 31 -12.27 -16.14 5.01
C GLY A 31 -11.26 -15.25 5.73
N HIS A 32 -10.08 -15.76 6.01
CA HIS A 32 -8.99 -15.05 6.67
C HIS A 32 -7.83 -14.78 5.71
N PHE A 33 -7.19 -13.63 5.88
CA PHE A 33 -5.94 -13.28 5.23
C PHE A 33 -5.04 -12.58 6.23
N SER A 34 -3.75 -12.92 6.24
CA SER A 34 -2.74 -12.20 7.00
C SER A 34 -1.47 -12.01 6.18
N HIS A 35 -0.78 -10.91 6.44
CA HIS A 35 0.47 -10.59 5.78
C HIS A 35 1.40 -9.86 6.74
N LYS A 36 2.68 -10.19 6.68
CA LYS A 36 3.75 -9.50 7.39
C LYS A 36 4.80 -9.07 6.36
N GLY A 37 5.33 -7.87 6.55
CA GLY A 37 6.34 -7.36 5.64
C GLY A 37 7.04 -6.14 6.19
N THR A 38 7.83 -5.52 5.33
CA THR A 38 8.58 -4.31 5.61
C THR A 38 8.20 -3.23 4.61
N ILE A 39 7.95 -2.02 5.12
CA ILE A 39 7.72 -0.84 4.30
C ILE A 39 9.02 -0.05 4.30
N ALA A 40 9.71 0.02 3.17
CA ALA A 40 10.95 0.77 3.06
C ALA A 40 10.74 2.26 3.37
N ALA A 41 11.79 2.93 3.83
CA ALA A 41 11.77 4.36 4.10
C ALA A 41 11.25 5.15 2.89
N GLY A 42 10.29 6.04 3.10
CA GLY A 42 9.69 6.88 2.05
C GLY A 42 8.83 6.13 1.04
N LYS A 43 8.47 4.88 1.29
CA LYS A 43 7.68 4.03 0.39
C LYS A 43 6.31 3.71 0.96
N LEU A 44 5.49 3.06 0.15
CA LEU A 44 4.18 2.59 0.55
C LEU A 44 3.96 1.14 0.13
N VAL A 45 3.06 0.47 0.85
CA VAL A 45 2.60 -0.90 0.57
C VAL A 45 1.08 -0.89 0.53
N GLU A 46 0.51 -1.60 -0.42
CA GLU A 46 -0.93 -1.81 -0.54
C GLU A 46 -1.26 -3.29 -0.48
N VAL A 47 -2.31 -3.62 0.25
CA VAL A 47 -2.95 -4.94 0.26
C VAL A 47 -4.31 -4.77 -0.40
N CYS A 48 -4.52 -5.40 -1.55
CA CYS A 48 -5.67 -5.15 -2.41
C CYS A 48 -6.41 -6.43 -2.80
N GLY A 49 -7.71 -6.31 -2.96
CA GLY A 49 -8.55 -7.40 -3.46
C GLY A 49 -9.92 -6.91 -3.92
N LYS A 50 -10.47 -7.63 -4.87
CA LYS A 50 -11.83 -7.40 -5.37
C LYS A 50 -12.84 -7.93 -4.38
N LEU A 51 -13.74 -7.07 -3.92
CA LEU A 51 -14.79 -7.41 -2.96
C LEU A 51 -16.16 -7.03 -3.51
N PRO A 52 -17.16 -7.94 -3.42
CA PRO A 52 -18.53 -7.61 -3.78
C PRO A 52 -19.14 -6.61 -2.80
N ALA A 53 -20.23 -5.95 -3.20
CA ALA A 53 -21.03 -5.15 -2.28
C ALA A 53 -21.64 -6.02 -1.18
N GLY A 54 -21.88 -5.42 -0.02
CA GLY A 54 -22.59 -6.06 1.09
C GLY A 54 -21.70 -6.94 1.98
N LYS A 55 -20.39 -6.80 1.93
CA LYS A 55 -19.44 -7.50 2.81
C LYS A 55 -19.04 -6.64 4.00
N LYS A 56 -18.76 -7.29 5.12
CA LYS A 56 -18.15 -6.72 6.31
C LYS A 56 -16.78 -7.35 6.49
N ILE A 57 -15.74 -6.55 6.34
CA ILE A 57 -14.36 -7.01 6.47
C ILE A 57 -13.79 -6.42 7.76
N ARG A 58 -13.53 -7.26 8.74
CA ARG A 58 -12.77 -6.87 9.93
C ARG A 58 -11.31 -6.77 9.56
N TRP A 59 -10.68 -5.71 9.97
CA TRP A 59 -9.26 -5.52 9.73
C TRP A 59 -8.55 -4.97 10.96
N ASP A 60 -7.31 -5.37 11.13
CA ASP A 60 -6.39 -4.83 12.12
C ASP A 60 -4.97 -4.83 11.57
N PHE A 61 -4.16 -3.93 12.08
CA PHE A 61 -2.73 -3.91 11.77
C PHE A 61 -1.90 -3.33 12.91
N GLU A 62 -0.62 -3.67 12.89
CA GLU A 62 0.43 -3.08 13.71
C GLU A 62 1.62 -2.73 12.82
N VAL A 63 2.24 -1.58 13.09
CA VAL A 63 3.44 -1.10 12.40
C VAL A 63 4.46 -0.65 13.44
N SER A 64 5.74 -0.89 13.20
CA SER A 64 6.82 -0.57 14.15
C SER A 64 7.04 0.93 14.40
N THR A 65 6.46 1.80 13.57
CA THR A 65 6.52 3.26 13.69
C THR A 65 5.22 3.87 13.19
N PRO A 66 4.82 5.07 13.64
CA PRO A 66 3.63 5.73 13.10
C PRO A 66 3.73 5.95 11.59
N VAL A 67 2.67 5.59 10.87
CA VAL A 67 2.53 5.72 9.41
C VAL A 67 1.17 6.32 9.08
N ASP A 68 1.03 6.82 7.85
CA ASP A 68 -0.27 7.18 7.31
C ASP A 68 -0.93 5.94 6.72
N PHE A 69 -2.23 5.80 6.95
CA PHE A 69 -3.01 4.65 6.57
C PHE A 69 -4.33 5.05 5.94
N ASN A 70 -4.77 4.30 4.94
CA ASN A 70 -6.13 4.41 4.42
C ASN A 70 -6.63 3.10 3.83
N VAL A 71 -7.95 3.00 3.71
CA VAL A 71 -8.62 2.07 2.82
C VAL A 71 -9.22 2.89 1.70
N HIS A 72 -8.99 2.49 0.45
CA HIS A 72 -9.51 3.23 -0.69
C HIS A 72 -9.89 2.32 -1.85
N TYR A 73 -10.66 2.87 -2.78
CA TYR A 73 -10.89 2.33 -4.10
C TYR A 73 -10.98 3.47 -5.12
N HIS A 74 -10.74 3.16 -6.38
CA HIS A 74 -10.82 4.10 -7.48
C HIS A 74 -12.17 4.02 -8.16
N GLU A 75 -12.82 5.15 -8.37
CA GLU A 75 -14.08 5.28 -9.09
C GLU A 75 -13.92 6.35 -10.17
N GLY A 76 -13.67 5.91 -11.40
CA GLY A 76 -13.30 6.83 -12.48
C GLY A 76 -12.01 7.58 -12.16
N LYS A 77 -12.09 8.91 -12.10
CA LYS A 77 -10.97 9.79 -11.73
C LYS A 77 -10.88 10.04 -10.22
N ASP A 78 -11.88 9.62 -9.47
CA ASP A 78 -11.97 9.86 -8.04
C ASP A 78 -11.35 8.72 -7.25
N VAL A 79 -10.81 9.05 -6.09
CA VAL A 79 -10.37 8.09 -5.09
C VAL A 79 -11.30 8.24 -3.90
N ILE A 80 -11.95 7.14 -3.50
CA ILE A 80 -12.88 7.11 -2.38
C ILE A 80 -12.20 6.44 -1.20
N PHE A 81 -12.29 7.07 -0.03
CA PHE A 81 -11.62 6.62 1.20
C PHE A 81 -12.64 6.19 2.27
N PRO A 82 -13.00 4.91 2.36
CA PRO A 82 -13.79 4.39 3.49
C PRO A 82 -13.13 4.59 4.85
N ALA A 83 -11.81 4.62 4.92
CA ALA A 83 -11.04 4.91 6.12
C ALA A 83 -9.78 5.68 5.78
N LYS A 84 -9.41 6.65 6.65
CA LYS A 84 -8.20 7.44 6.48
C LYS A 84 -7.69 7.88 7.87
N LEU A 85 -6.46 7.49 8.20
CA LEU A 85 -5.83 7.76 9.49
C LEU A 85 -4.42 8.32 9.27
N SER A 86 -4.02 9.27 10.10
CA SER A 86 -2.70 9.88 10.05
C SER A 86 -1.88 9.51 11.27
N ALA A 87 -0.59 9.22 11.06
CA ALA A 87 0.39 8.96 12.12
C ALA A 87 -0.07 7.91 13.13
N VAL A 88 -0.44 6.72 12.64
CA VAL A 88 -0.90 5.59 13.47
C VAL A 88 0.07 4.42 13.37
N SER A 89 0.31 3.75 14.49
CA SER A 89 1.11 2.51 14.55
C SER A 89 0.26 1.26 14.79
N LYS A 90 -1.02 1.44 15.07
CA LYS A 90 -1.98 0.37 15.34
C LYS A 90 -3.38 0.88 15.09
N ALA A 91 -4.20 0.09 14.41
CA ALA A 91 -5.62 0.39 14.23
C ALA A 91 -6.41 -0.88 13.92
N SER A 92 -7.72 -0.82 14.15
CA SER A 92 -8.66 -1.86 13.80
C SER A 92 -10.03 -1.26 13.55
N ASP A 93 -10.75 -1.80 12.58
CA ASP A 93 -12.13 -1.38 12.27
C ASP A 93 -12.80 -2.44 11.38
N ILE A 94 -13.98 -2.12 10.89
CA ILE A 94 -14.75 -2.92 9.95
C ILE A 94 -14.98 -2.09 8.69
N LEU A 95 -14.65 -2.67 7.54
CA LEU A 95 -15.03 -2.13 6.24
C LEU A 95 -16.39 -2.71 5.84
N ASP A 96 -17.38 -1.84 5.63
CA ASP A 96 -18.63 -2.17 4.96
C ASP A 96 -18.50 -1.86 3.48
N THR A 97 -18.52 -2.89 2.63
CA THR A 97 -18.45 -2.67 1.18
C THR A 97 -19.83 -2.25 0.65
N LYS A 98 -19.94 -1.03 0.12
CA LYS A 98 -21.17 -0.50 -0.48
C LYS A 98 -21.27 -0.80 -1.96
N VAL A 99 -20.13 -1.02 -2.61
CA VAL A 99 -20.03 -1.26 -4.05
C VAL A 99 -19.05 -2.39 -4.33
N LEU A 100 -19.21 -3.08 -5.47
CA LEU A 100 -18.23 -4.01 -6.00
C LEU A 100 -17.05 -3.20 -6.52
N GLN A 101 -15.87 -3.37 -5.91
CA GLN A 101 -14.66 -2.63 -6.27
C GLN A 101 -13.41 -3.39 -5.86
N ASP A 102 -12.26 -2.94 -6.39
CA ASP A 102 -10.95 -3.32 -5.89
C ASP A 102 -10.59 -2.43 -4.71
N TYR A 103 -10.65 -2.99 -3.51
CA TYR A 103 -10.34 -2.27 -2.27
C TYR A 103 -8.88 -2.48 -1.91
N CYS A 104 -8.22 -1.40 -1.51
CA CYS A 104 -6.83 -1.41 -1.07
C CYS A 104 -6.70 -0.87 0.35
N TRP A 105 -5.98 -1.59 1.20
CA TRP A 105 -5.45 -1.12 2.49
C TRP A 105 -4.04 -0.64 2.22
N MET A 106 -3.75 0.62 2.51
CA MET A 106 -2.48 1.24 2.16
C MET A 106 -1.79 1.85 3.38
N TRP A 107 -0.50 1.58 3.51
CA TRP A 107 0.37 2.15 4.54
C TRP A 107 1.49 2.92 3.86
N SER A 108 1.66 4.19 4.24
CA SER A 108 2.73 5.07 3.74
C SER A 108 3.73 5.36 4.85
N ASN A 109 4.97 4.94 4.64
CA ASN A 109 6.07 5.19 5.57
C ASN A 109 6.79 6.49 5.19
N GLU A 110 6.44 7.60 5.85
CA GLU A 110 7.04 8.92 5.63
C GLU A 110 8.35 9.11 6.42
N THR A 111 8.82 8.07 7.13
CA THR A 111 10.05 8.14 7.93
C THR A 111 11.29 7.81 7.11
N THR A 112 12.47 8.05 7.70
CA THR A 112 13.77 7.78 7.08
C THR A 112 14.30 6.37 7.34
N ALA A 113 13.53 5.52 8.04
CA ALA A 113 13.89 4.16 8.37
C ALA A 113 12.81 3.16 7.91
N PRO A 114 13.17 1.90 7.59
CA PRO A 114 12.19 0.88 7.30
C PRO A 114 11.24 0.64 8.48
N ALA A 115 9.98 0.30 8.19
CA ALA A 115 8.98 -0.06 9.17
C ALA A 115 8.50 -1.49 8.93
N SER A 116 8.44 -2.31 9.96
CA SER A 116 7.81 -3.63 9.89
C SER A 116 6.33 -3.52 10.16
N PHE A 117 5.50 -4.27 9.43
CA PHE A 117 4.05 -4.27 9.63
C PHE A 117 3.47 -5.67 9.56
N ALA A 118 2.33 -5.83 10.20
CA ALA A 118 1.51 -7.03 10.16
C ALA A 118 0.05 -6.63 10.05
N VAL A 119 -0.69 -7.27 9.14
CA VAL A 119 -2.11 -7.02 8.90
C VAL A 119 -2.90 -8.32 8.92
N ASN A 120 -4.11 -8.24 9.46
CA ASN A 120 -5.10 -9.30 9.41
C ASN A 120 -6.40 -8.77 8.82
N LEU A 121 -7.00 -9.55 7.93
CA LEU A 121 -8.33 -9.30 7.38
C LEU A 121 -9.19 -10.54 7.61
N GLN A 122 -10.46 -10.33 7.97
CA GLN A 122 -11.44 -11.40 8.21
C GLN A 122 -12.79 -11.02 7.60
N GLN A 123 -13.27 -11.86 6.71
CA GLN A 123 -14.64 -11.73 6.19
C GLN A 123 -15.62 -12.72 6.81
#